data_8f3fe926eb3d69eebd19062b28ae5492
#
_entry.id   8f3fe926eb3d69eebd19062b28ae5492
#
_cell.length_a   1.000
_cell.length_b   1.000
_cell.length_c   1.000
_cell.angle_alpha   90.00
_cell.angle_beta   90.00
_cell.angle_gamma   90.00
#
_symmetry.space_group_name_H-M   'P 1'
#
loop_
_entity.id
_entity.type
_entity.pdbx_description
1 polymer ?
#
loop_
_entity_poly.entity_id
_entity_poly.type
_entity_poly.pdbx_seq_one_letter_code
_entity_poly.pdbx_strand_id
1 'polypeptide(L)'
;EKEYEILCHCLKNTIDTGGGVFGAFYDKKLKGFCSVESRLFGSQKQYLQLSSLHVSADVRGKGIGRHLFYLACNKARELSGRKLYISSHSARETQAFYRAVGCLEAEEYDPSLTEAEPCDCQLEYRLK
;
A
#
# COMPACT_ATOMS: atom_id res chain seq x y z
N GLU A 1 6.04 9.35 18.77
CA GLU A 1 7.49 9.39 18.84
C GLU A 1 8.11 8.12 18.29
N LYS A 2 8.01 7.00 19.06
CA LYS A 2 8.56 5.73 18.61
C LYS A 2 7.91 5.22 17.33
N GLU A 3 6.58 5.38 17.22
CA GLU A 3 5.86 4.97 16.01
C GLU A 3 6.29 5.80 14.81
N TYR A 4 6.50 7.09 14.99
CA TYR A 4 6.95 7.96 13.93
C TYR A 4 8.36 7.57 13.46
N GLU A 5 9.27 7.28 14.39
CA GLU A 5 10.63 6.86 14.05
C GLU A 5 10.65 5.56 13.26
N ILE A 6 9.84 4.57 13.68
CA ILE A 6 9.74 3.28 12.99
C ILE A 6 9.22 3.48 11.57
N LEU A 7 8.18 4.30 11.42
CA LEU A 7 7.58 4.57 10.12
C LEU A 7 8.57 5.24 9.17
N CYS A 8 9.30 6.24 9.64
CA CYS A 8 10.31 6.92 8.83
C CYS A 8 11.41 5.95 8.38
N HIS A 9 11.82 5.05 9.27
CA HIS A 9 12.83 4.06 8.93
C HIS A 9 12.36 3.12 7.82
N CYS A 10 11.12 2.64 7.91
CA CYS A 10 10.53 1.77 6.89
C CYS A 10 10.43 2.46 5.53
N LEU A 11 10.01 3.72 5.52
CA LEU A 11 9.89 4.48 4.28
C LEU A 11 11.25 4.72 3.64
N LYS A 12 12.25 5.04 4.44
CA LYS A 12 13.61 5.21 3.94
C LYS A 12 14.12 3.92 3.30
N ASN A 13 13.89 2.79 3.96
CA ASN A 13 14.31 1.50 3.42
C ASN A 13 13.62 1.21 2.08
N THR A 14 12.34 1.54 1.96
CA THR A 14 11.60 1.36 0.71
C THR A 14 12.26 2.14 -0.43
N ILE A 15 12.60 3.41 -0.19
CA ILE A 15 13.28 4.24 -1.19
C ILE A 15 14.64 3.67 -1.54
N ASP A 16 15.43 3.33 -0.52
CA ASP A 16 16.80 2.84 -0.69
C ASP A 16 16.85 1.53 -1.50
N THR A 17 15.80 0.73 -1.45
CA THR A 17 15.73 -0.54 -2.19
C THR A 17 15.04 -0.42 -3.55
N GLY A 18 14.74 0.80 -3.99
CA GLY A 18 14.18 1.03 -5.32
C GLY A 18 12.67 1.14 -5.38
N GLY A 19 11.99 1.08 -4.23
CA GLY A 19 10.55 1.24 -4.18
C GLY A 19 10.14 2.70 -4.33
N GLY A 20 8.83 2.95 -4.31
CA GLY A 20 8.28 4.30 -4.41
C GLY A 20 7.55 4.72 -3.16
N VAL A 21 7.72 5.98 -2.79
CA VAL A 21 6.99 6.58 -1.66
C VAL A 21 6.36 7.87 -2.17
N PHE A 22 5.07 8.05 -1.88
CA PHE A 22 4.34 9.24 -2.30
C PHE A 22 3.68 9.87 -1.09
N GLY A 23 3.80 11.19 -0.99
CA GLY A 23 3.18 11.93 0.10
C GLY A 23 2.13 12.89 -0.44
N ALA A 24 1.04 13.03 0.29
CA ALA A 24 0.00 14.00 -0.01
C ALA A 24 0.06 15.11 1.05
N PHE A 25 0.28 16.33 0.59
CA PHE A 25 0.39 17.48 1.47
C PHE A 25 -0.85 18.34 1.33
N TYR A 26 -1.35 18.79 2.45
CA TYR A 26 -2.48 19.70 2.51
C TYR A 26 -2.09 20.82 3.45
N ASP A 27 -2.11 22.05 2.93
CA ASP A 27 -1.75 23.24 3.72
C ASP A 27 -0.32 23.10 4.30
N LYS A 28 0.61 22.59 3.45
CA LYS A 28 2.03 22.40 3.74
C LYS A 28 2.31 21.33 4.81
N LYS A 29 1.31 20.55 5.19
CA LYS A 29 1.47 19.45 6.15
C LYS A 29 1.24 18.11 5.45
N LEU A 30 2.04 17.12 5.83
CA LEU A 30 1.86 15.78 5.30
C LEU A 30 0.58 15.19 5.87
N LYS A 31 -0.39 14.92 5.02
CA LYS A 31 -1.71 14.42 5.40
C LYS A 31 -2.00 13.01 4.93
N GLY A 32 -1.14 12.46 4.11
CA GLY A 32 -1.28 11.08 3.66
C GLY A 32 -0.02 10.63 2.96
N PHE A 33 0.17 9.32 2.87
CA PHE A 33 1.30 8.76 2.16
C PHE A 33 1.01 7.32 1.77
N CYS A 34 1.77 6.82 0.80
CA CYS A 34 1.77 5.40 0.48
C CYS A 34 3.16 4.97 0.06
N SER A 35 3.42 3.67 0.13
CA SER A 35 4.69 3.10 -0.28
C SER A 35 4.50 1.81 -1.04
N VAL A 36 5.31 1.61 -2.08
CA VAL A 36 5.31 0.41 -2.92
C VAL A 36 6.72 -0.18 -2.88
N GLU A 37 6.82 -1.43 -2.49
CA GLU A 37 8.10 -2.13 -2.44
C GLU A 37 8.52 -2.58 -3.84
N SER A 38 9.83 -2.71 -4.07
CA SER A 38 10.36 -3.03 -5.40
C SER A 38 10.54 -4.52 -5.66
N ARG A 39 10.40 -5.35 -4.63
CA ARG A 39 10.66 -6.78 -4.76
C ARG A 39 9.43 -7.52 -5.32
N LEU A 40 9.60 -8.13 -6.48
CA LEU A 40 8.56 -8.98 -7.04
C LEU A 40 8.49 -10.30 -6.27
N PHE A 41 7.28 -10.76 -5.98
CA PHE A 41 7.07 -12.00 -5.26
C PHE A 41 5.82 -12.70 -5.75
N GLY A 42 5.52 -13.85 -5.13
CA GLY A 42 4.46 -14.72 -5.58
C GLY A 42 5.03 -15.83 -6.44
N SER A 43 4.26 -16.90 -6.66
CA SER A 43 4.72 -18.08 -7.38
C SER A 43 5.14 -17.77 -8.83
N GLN A 44 4.58 -16.70 -9.42
CA GLN A 44 4.89 -16.28 -10.78
C GLN A 44 5.53 -14.88 -10.81
N LYS A 45 6.02 -14.40 -9.66
CA LYS A 45 6.56 -13.05 -9.51
C LYS A 45 5.58 -11.99 -9.99
N GLN A 46 4.30 -12.21 -9.71
CA GLN A 46 3.23 -11.33 -10.17
C GLN A 46 2.98 -10.15 -9.25
N TYR A 47 3.42 -10.22 -8.00
CA TYR A 47 3.06 -9.24 -6.98
C TYR A 47 4.14 -8.23 -6.68
N LEU A 48 3.73 -6.98 -6.46
CA LEU A 48 4.50 -5.97 -5.73
C LEU A 48 3.64 -5.53 -4.55
N GLN A 49 4.26 -5.33 -3.39
CA GLN A 49 3.52 -4.99 -2.18
C GLN A 49 3.26 -3.49 -2.09
N LEU A 50 1.99 -3.12 -1.87
CA LEU A 50 1.62 -1.82 -1.36
C LEU A 50 1.79 -1.92 0.15
N SER A 51 2.95 -1.47 0.65
CA SER A 51 3.32 -1.72 2.05
C SER A 51 2.71 -0.73 3.03
N SER A 52 2.29 0.43 2.56
CA SER A 52 1.56 1.37 3.40
C SER A 52 0.66 2.26 2.56
N LEU A 53 -0.46 2.65 3.14
CA LEU A 53 -1.35 3.67 2.61
C LEU A 53 -2.09 4.26 3.80
N HIS A 54 -1.85 5.54 4.06
CA HIS A 54 -2.44 6.20 5.21
C HIS A 54 -2.94 7.59 4.83
N VAL A 55 -4.10 7.95 5.33
CA VAL A 55 -4.67 9.30 5.16
C VAL A 55 -5.14 9.79 6.52
N SER A 56 -4.74 11.00 6.89
CA SER A 56 -5.14 11.62 8.15
C SER A 56 -6.66 11.76 8.21
N ALA A 57 -7.23 11.53 9.40
CA ALA A 57 -8.68 11.54 9.59
C ALA A 57 -9.31 12.90 9.22
N ASP A 58 -8.60 13.99 9.47
CA ASP A 58 -9.12 15.35 9.24
C ASP A 58 -9.27 15.70 7.75
N VAL A 59 -8.69 14.89 6.84
CA VAL A 59 -8.81 15.15 5.40
C VAL A 59 -9.42 13.97 4.64
N ARG A 60 -10.04 13.04 5.33
CA ARG A 60 -10.73 11.92 4.69
C ARG A 60 -11.95 12.43 3.92
N GLY A 61 -12.33 11.69 2.88
CA GLY A 61 -13.45 12.07 2.04
C GLY A 61 -13.12 13.07 0.95
N LYS A 62 -11.85 13.43 0.80
CA LYS A 62 -11.39 14.37 -0.23
C LYS A 62 -10.72 13.68 -1.42
N GLY A 63 -10.74 12.35 -1.47
CA GLY A 63 -10.15 11.61 -2.57
C GLY A 63 -8.65 11.40 -2.50
N ILE A 64 -8.02 11.77 -1.37
CA ILE A 64 -6.57 11.64 -1.21
C ILE A 64 -6.13 10.18 -1.27
N GLY A 65 -6.83 9.29 -0.58
CA GLY A 65 -6.50 7.86 -0.58
C GLY A 65 -6.58 7.26 -1.97
N ARG A 66 -7.62 7.58 -2.72
CA ARG A 66 -7.79 7.11 -4.09
C ARG A 66 -6.67 7.62 -4.99
N HIS A 67 -6.27 8.87 -4.81
CA HIS A 67 -5.18 9.45 -5.60
C HIS A 67 -3.85 8.78 -5.28
N LEU A 68 -3.57 8.54 -3.98
CA LEU A 68 -2.36 7.83 -3.56
C LEU A 68 -2.34 6.40 -4.12
N PHE A 69 -3.48 5.73 -4.10
CA PHE A 69 -3.59 4.38 -4.67
C PHE A 69 -3.28 4.40 -6.16
N TYR A 70 -3.77 5.40 -6.88
CA TYR A 70 -3.49 5.56 -8.30
C TYR A 70 -1.99 5.74 -8.56
N LEU A 71 -1.32 6.57 -7.76
CA LEU A 71 0.12 6.76 -7.87
C LEU A 71 0.89 5.46 -7.58
N ALA A 72 0.42 4.71 -6.58
CA ALA A 72 1.01 3.41 -6.26
C ALA A 72 0.87 2.44 -7.44
N CYS A 73 -0.27 2.41 -8.10
CA CYS A 73 -0.48 1.57 -9.28
C CYS A 73 0.48 1.93 -10.41
N ASN A 74 0.65 3.23 -10.66
CA ASN A 74 1.58 3.68 -11.69
C ASN A 74 3.01 3.26 -11.38
N LYS A 75 3.42 3.40 -10.11
CA LYS A 75 4.76 2.99 -9.70
C LYS A 75 4.95 1.48 -9.85
N ALA A 76 3.95 0.71 -9.48
CA ALA A 76 4.01 -0.75 -9.62
C ALA A 76 4.15 -1.16 -11.08
N ARG A 77 3.46 -0.46 -11.99
CA ARG A 77 3.62 -0.74 -13.42
C ARG A 77 5.03 -0.43 -13.90
N GLU A 78 5.61 0.69 -13.45
CA GLU A 78 7.00 1.04 -13.77
C GLU A 78 7.97 -0.03 -13.30
N LEU A 79 7.68 -0.66 -12.17
CA LEU A 79 8.51 -1.72 -11.59
C LEU A 79 8.17 -3.10 -12.13
N SER A 80 7.36 -3.17 -13.18
CA SER A 80 6.98 -4.40 -13.89
C SER A 80 6.11 -5.36 -13.08
N GLY A 81 5.39 -4.82 -12.09
CA GLY A 81 4.41 -5.61 -11.36
C GLY A 81 3.16 -5.83 -12.18
N ARG A 82 2.54 -7.00 -12.03
CA ARG A 82 1.27 -7.31 -12.68
C ARG A 82 0.09 -7.10 -11.75
N LYS A 83 0.32 -7.22 -10.45
CA LYS A 83 -0.70 -7.03 -9.41
C LYS A 83 -0.08 -6.34 -8.21
N LEU A 84 -0.86 -5.50 -7.55
CA LEU A 84 -0.49 -5.03 -6.22
C LEU A 84 -1.00 -6.03 -5.20
N TYR A 85 -0.21 -6.25 -4.15
CA TYR A 85 -0.59 -7.10 -3.02
C TYR A 85 -0.71 -6.21 -1.78
N ILE A 86 -1.82 -6.34 -1.06
CA ILE A 86 -2.09 -5.52 0.11
C ILE A 86 -2.43 -6.44 1.28
N SER A 87 -1.64 -6.36 2.36
CA SER A 87 -1.99 -6.96 3.64
C SER A 87 -2.63 -5.82 4.43
N SER A 88 -3.96 -5.79 4.48
CA SER A 88 -4.69 -4.62 4.98
C SER A 88 -5.42 -4.90 6.27
N HIS A 89 -5.52 -3.86 7.10
CA HIS A 89 -6.26 -3.92 8.35
C HIS A 89 -7.72 -4.33 8.08
N SER A 90 -8.27 -5.15 8.97
CA SER A 90 -9.61 -5.71 8.80
C SER A 90 -10.76 -4.76 9.14
N ALA A 91 -10.45 -3.51 9.54
CA ALA A 91 -11.48 -2.54 9.87
C ALA A 91 -12.42 -2.31 8.67
N ARG A 92 -13.70 -2.08 8.98
CA ARG A 92 -14.73 -1.94 7.96
C ARG A 92 -14.42 -0.81 6.96
N GLU A 93 -13.97 0.31 7.45
CA GLU A 93 -13.66 1.48 6.60
C GLU A 93 -12.50 1.18 5.65
N THR A 94 -11.48 0.47 6.14
CA THR A 94 -10.35 0.08 5.33
C THR A 94 -10.78 -0.88 4.21
N GLN A 95 -11.57 -1.88 4.55
CA GLN A 95 -12.04 -2.84 3.55
C GLN A 95 -12.98 -2.18 2.54
N ALA A 96 -13.82 -1.25 2.98
CA ALA A 96 -14.69 -0.51 2.07
C ALA A 96 -13.87 0.32 1.08
N PHE A 97 -12.80 0.95 1.54
CA PHE A 97 -11.92 1.73 0.67
C PHE A 97 -11.28 0.84 -0.42
N TYR A 98 -10.68 -0.28 -0.01
CA TYR A 98 -10.01 -1.14 -0.98
C TYR A 98 -10.99 -1.77 -1.96
N ARG A 99 -12.18 -2.13 -1.50
CA ARG A 99 -13.22 -2.65 -2.38
C ARG A 99 -13.66 -1.59 -3.38
N ALA A 100 -13.82 -0.36 -2.92
CA ALA A 100 -14.25 0.75 -3.78
C ALA A 100 -13.24 1.05 -4.90
N VAL A 101 -11.95 0.88 -4.66
CA VAL A 101 -10.94 1.10 -5.70
C VAL A 101 -10.72 -0.15 -6.57
N GLY A 102 -11.38 -1.27 -6.26
CA GLY A 102 -11.38 -2.45 -7.12
C GLY A 102 -10.54 -3.61 -6.66
N CYS A 103 -10.08 -3.61 -5.40
CA CYS A 103 -9.32 -4.73 -4.86
C CYS A 103 -10.21 -5.94 -4.59
N LEU A 104 -9.64 -7.12 -4.76
CA LEU A 104 -10.29 -8.40 -4.49
C LEU A 104 -9.41 -9.19 -3.52
N GLU A 105 -9.96 -10.27 -2.98
CA GLU A 105 -9.16 -11.18 -2.16
C GLU A 105 -8.01 -11.73 -3.01
N ALA A 106 -6.81 -11.80 -2.43
CA ALA A 106 -5.64 -12.31 -3.14
C ALA A 106 -5.83 -13.78 -3.50
N GLU A 107 -5.49 -14.14 -4.72
CA GLU A 107 -5.55 -15.52 -5.17
C GLU A 107 -4.45 -16.37 -4.51
N GLU A 108 -3.36 -15.74 -4.14
CA GLU A 108 -2.23 -16.41 -3.49
C GLU A 108 -1.83 -15.58 -2.27
N TYR A 109 -1.77 -16.23 -1.10
CA TYR A 109 -1.37 -15.55 0.13
C TYR A 109 0.14 -15.65 0.30
N ASP A 110 0.75 -14.56 0.76
CA ASP A 110 2.18 -14.56 1.07
C ASP A 110 2.37 -15.00 2.52
N PRO A 111 3.09 -16.11 2.77
CA PRO A 111 3.21 -16.64 4.13
C PRO A 111 3.83 -15.68 5.13
N SER A 112 4.85 -14.92 4.74
CA SER A 112 5.50 -14.01 5.68
C SER A 112 4.59 -12.86 6.08
N LEU A 113 3.76 -12.37 5.16
CA LEU A 113 2.81 -11.30 5.48
C LEU A 113 1.65 -11.81 6.33
N THR A 114 1.16 -13.01 6.07
CA THR A 114 0.09 -13.59 6.89
C THR A 114 0.58 -13.92 8.30
N GLU A 115 1.83 -14.34 8.46
CA GLU A 115 2.40 -14.58 9.78
C GLU A 115 2.59 -13.30 10.57
N ALA A 116 3.04 -12.24 9.89
CA ALA A 116 3.28 -10.95 10.54
C ALA A 116 1.99 -10.33 11.06
N GLU A 117 0.91 -10.45 10.30
CA GLU A 117 -0.39 -9.86 10.67
C GLU A 117 -1.52 -10.85 10.35
N PRO A 118 -1.74 -11.87 11.23
CA PRO A 118 -2.70 -12.93 10.92
C PRO A 118 -4.14 -12.47 10.76
N CYS A 119 -4.50 -11.32 11.36
CA CYS A 119 -5.86 -10.80 11.28
C CYS A 119 -6.08 -9.89 10.07
N ASP A 120 -5.02 -9.57 9.32
CA ASP A 120 -5.16 -8.73 8.14
C ASP A 120 -5.86 -9.46 7.00
N CYS A 121 -6.53 -8.70 6.15
CA CYS A 121 -7.10 -9.21 4.91
C CYS A 121 -6.05 -9.15 3.82
N GLN A 122 -5.88 -10.24 3.09
CA GLN A 122 -4.91 -10.33 2.00
C GLN A 122 -5.63 -10.01 0.69
N LEU A 123 -5.27 -8.90 0.08
CA LEU A 123 -5.96 -8.39 -1.11
C LEU A 123 -5.02 -8.24 -2.28
N GLU A 124 -5.60 -8.18 -3.47
CA GLU A 124 -4.83 -7.90 -4.68
C GLU A 124 -5.59 -6.95 -5.59
N TYR A 125 -4.84 -6.24 -6.43
CA TYR A 125 -5.40 -5.37 -7.45
C TYR A 125 -4.66 -5.63 -8.76
N ARG A 126 -5.40 -5.98 -9.81
CA ARG A 126 -4.79 -6.25 -11.11
C ARG A 126 -4.39 -4.94 -11.79
N LEU A 127 -3.12 -4.82 -12.14
CA LEU A 127 -2.59 -3.67 -12.87
C LEU A 127 -2.83 -3.90 -14.37
N LYS A 128 -3.26 -2.85 -15.08
CA LYS A 128 -3.53 -2.95 -16.50
C LYS A 128 -2.45 -2.30 -17.33
#